data_d628d06d13963cd2783fe7e57d9e917b
#
_entry.id   d628d06d13963cd2783fe7e57d9e917b
#
_cell.length_a   1.000
_cell.length_b   1.000
_cell.length_c   1.000
_cell.angle_alpha   90.00
_cell.angle_beta   90.00
_cell.angle_gamma   90.00
#
_symmetry.space_group_name_H-M   'P 1'
#
loop_
_entity.id
_entity.type
_entity.pdbx_description
1 polymer ?
#
loop_
_entity_poly.entity_id
_entity_poly.type
_entity_poly.pdbx_seq_one_letter_code
_entity_poly.pdbx_strand_id
1 'polypeptide(L)'
;YYLCRDHGGPWQRDKERKDHLPEEEAMRLGKISYVYDLENGFDLLHIDPTKDPYVVGKVIDVNVVLRRTVELIEYVEKERIARGLPEISYEVGTEETNGGLTSVESYEFFIQELIKELDKKNLPHPCFIVGQTGTLTRLTENIGHFDAKTSRELAAVAEKYQVGLKEHNGDYQDEGILLAHPALGITAMNVAPEYGTVETRAYLKLIELEEILFKEGLISKKSDLKNCIRRESVMSRRWEKWMTDDTVSKTTEELLQDEEIITVITDISGHYTFNNENVKKEIEAL
;
A
#
# COMPACT_ATOMS: atom_id res chain seq x y z
N TYR A 1 9.30 6.80 14.97
CA TYR A 1 8.93 6.12 13.72
C TYR A 1 9.04 4.62 13.93
N TYR A 2 8.13 3.85 13.32
CA TYR A 2 8.12 2.40 13.31
C TYR A 2 8.31 1.91 11.87
N LEU A 3 9.10 0.86 11.69
CA LEU A 3 9.28 0.21 10.40
C LEU A 3 8.21 -0.88 10.24
N CYS A 4 7.29 -0.68 9.29
CA CYS A 4 6.14 -1.55 9.12
C CYS A 4 6.18 -2.22 7.75
N ARG A 5 5.89 -3.53 7.69
CA ARG A 5 5.64 -4.23 6.45
C ARG A 5 4.23 -3.90 5.96
N ASP A 6 4.11 -3.47 4.71
CA ASP A 6 2.84 -3.39 4.01
C ASP A 6 2.65 -4.64 3.14
N HIS A 7 1.50 -5.28 3.23
CA HIS A 7 1.12 -6.52 2.54
C HIS A 7 2.22 -7.60 2.47
N GLY A 8 2.23 -8.50 3.40
CA GLY A 8 3.08 -9.71 3.40
C GLY A 8 2.24 -10.97 3.39
N GLY A 9 2.78 -12.07 2.84
CA GLY A 9 2.10 -13.36 2.80
C GLY A 9 2.22 -14.08 1.47
N PRO A 10 1.35 -15.06 1.21
CA PRO A 10 1.36 -15.84 -0.03
C PRO A 10 0.91 -14.98 -1.22
N TRP A 11 1.49 -15.24 -2.37
CA TRP A 11 1.15 -14.61 -3.66
C TRP A 11 1.21 -13.08 -3.69
N GLN A 12 1.98 -12.45 -2.81
CA GLN A 12 2.12 -10.99 -2.83
C GLN A 12 2.92 -10.48 -4.05
N ARG A 13 3.81 -11.31 -4.61
CA ARG A 13 4.54 -10.94 -5.81
C ARG A 13 3.74 -11.25 -7.07
N ASP A 14 3.76 -10.33 -8.05
CA ASP A 14 3.06 -10.52 -9.33
C ASP A 14 3.46 -11.83 -10.04
N LYS A 15 4.74 -12.21 -9.97
CA LYS A 15 5.24 -13.44 -10.56
C LYS A 15 4.59 -14.68 -9.93
N GLU A 16 4.43 -14.71 -8.62
CA GLU A 16 3.82 -15.84 -7.90
C GLU A 16 2.37 -16.07 -8.36
N ARG A 17 1.62 -14.97 -8.60
CA ARG A 17 0.26 -15.01 -9.13
C ARG A 17 0.21 -15.42 -10.59
N LYS A 18 1.06 -14.85 -11.44
CA LYS A 18 1.14 -15.17 -12.88
C LYS A 18 1.51 -16.63 -13.10
N ASP A 19 2.44 -17.15 -12.32
CA ASP A 19 2.92 -18.53 -12.41
C ASP A 19 1.98 -19.52 -11.70
N HIS A 20 0.90 -19.04 -11.06
CA HIS A 20 -0.05 -19.85 -10.29
C HIS A 20 0.65 -20.83 -9.34
N LEU A 21 1.58 -20.29 -8.49
CA LEU A 21 2.27 -21.14 -7.54
C LEU A 21 1.30 -21.88 -6.63
N PRO A 22 1.54 -23.17 -6.29
CA PRO A 22 0.77 -23.88 -5.29
C PRO A 22 0.78 -23.16 -3.93
N GLU A 23 -0.30 -23.30 -3.14
CA GLU A 23 -0.42 -22.65 -1.83
C GLU A 23 0.78 -22.91 -0.93
N GLU A 24 1.23 -24.16 -0.85
CA GLU A 24 2.38 -24.55 -0.02
C GLU A 24 3.64 -23.73 -0.36
N GLU A 25 3.93 -23.57 -1.65
CA GLU A 25 5.10 -22.81 -2.10
C GLU A 25 4.92 -21.29 -1.88
N ALA A 26 3.73 -20.75 -2.16
CA ALA A 26 3.43 -19.34 -1.90
C ALA A 26 3.52 -19.00 -0.41
N MET A 27 2.99 -19.86 0.47
CA MET A 27 3.12 -19.73 1.93
C MET A 27 4.59 -19.82 2.37
N ARG A 28 5.37 -20.74 1.80
CA ARG A 28 6.81 -20.87 2.09
C ARG A 28 7.56 -19.57 1.73
N LEU A 29 7.28 -18.99 0.58
CA LEU A 29 7.92 -17.74 0.15
C LEU A 29 7.50 -16.55 1.02
N GLY A 30 6.22 -16.48 1.42
CA GLY A 30 5.73 -15.49 2.38
C GLY A 30 6.45 -15.60 3.72
N LYS A 31 6.60 -16.81 4.25
CA LYS A 31 7.34 -17.09 5.49
C LYS A 31 8.80 -16.62 5.43
N ILE A 32 9.51 -16.90 4.33
CA ILE A 32 10.89 -16.43 4.12
C ILE A 32 10.96 -14.91 4.12
N SER A 33 9.99 -14.25 3.46
CA SER A 33 9.93 -12.79 3.42
C SER A 33 9.77 -12.17 4.82
N TYR A 34 8.91 -12.75 5.66
CA TYR A 34 8.75 -12.27 7.04
C TYR A 34 9.99 -12.47 7.90
N VAL A 35 10.71 -13.59 7.75
CA VAL A 35 11.98 -13.79 8.46
C VAL A 35 12.99 -12.72 8.07
N TYR A 36 13.05 -12.37 6.79
CA TYR A 36 13.90 -11.27 6.32
C TYR A 36 13.54 -9.93 6.97
N ASP A 37 12.23 -9.63 7.06
CA ASP A 37 11.77 -8.41 7.71
C ASP A 37 12.14 -8.40 9.22
N LEU A 38 11.98 -9.53 9.93
CA LEU A 38 12.38 -9.68 11.33
C LEU A 38 13.88 -9.40 11.52
N GLU A 39 14.73 -9.97 10.68
CA GLU A 39 16.19 -9.80 10.74
C GLU A 39 16.63 -8.37 10.41
N ASN A 40 15.79 -7.61 9.69
CA ASN A 40 16.03 -6.21 9.35
C ASN A 40 15.32 -5.21 10.30
N GLY A 41 14.78 -5.69 11.42
CA GLY A 41 14.28 -4.83 12.50
C GLY A 41 12.95 -4.16 12.23
N PHE A 42 12.06 -4.84 11.50
CA PHE A 42 10.67 -4.38 11.36
C PHE A 42 9.94 -4.48 12.69
N ASP A 43 9.13 -3.46 13.01
CA ASP A 43 8.35 -3.35 14.25
C ASP A 43 6.94 -3.93 14.10
N LEU A 44 6.41 -3.95 12.86
CA LEU A 44 5.08 -4.45 12.54
C LEU A 44 5.08 -5.21 11.22
N LEU A 45 4.40 -6.36 11.20
CA LEU A 45 4.17 -7.15 10.00
C LEU A 45 2.70 -7.23 9.64
N HIS A 46 2.35 -6.83 8.41
CA HIS A 46 1.02 -7.05 7.87
C HIS A 46 0.91 -8.48 7.33
N ILE A 47 0.10 -9.29 7.98
CA ILE A 47 -0.24 -10.66 7.58
C ILE A 47 -1.45 -10.56 6.63
N ASP A 48 -1.19 -10.68 5.34
CA ASP A 48 -2.20 -10.58 4.29
C ASP A 48 -2.28 -11.86 3.44
N PRO A 49 -3.08 -12.85 3.84
CA PRO A 49 -3.27 -14.09 3.10
C PRO A 49 -4.41 -14.01 2.06
N THR A 50 -4.84 -12.79 1.69
CA THR A 50 -6.06 -12.55 0.89
C THR A 50 -5.83 -12.55 -0.62
N LYS A 51 -4.58 -12.59 -1.08
CA LYS A 51 -4.26 -12.80 -2.49
C LYS A 51 -4.32 -14.28 -2.82
N ASP A 52 -5.09 -14.65 -3.85
CA ASP A 52 -5.20 -16.04 -4.30
C ASP A 52 -5.47 -16.09 -5.81
N PRO A 53 -4.54 -16.56 -6.64
CA PRO A 53 -4.72 -16.65 -8.08
C PRO A 53 -5.77 -17.67 -8.52
N TYR A 54 -6.20 -18.56 -7.63
CA TYR A 54 -7.23 -19.55 -7.90
C TYR A 54 -8.65 -19.09 -7.56
N VAL A 55 -8.77 -17.93 -6.89
CA VAL A 55 -10.07 -17.35 -6.45
C VAL A 55 -10.22 -15.93 -7.03
N VAL A 56 -10.12 -15.81 -8.35
CA VAL A 56 -10.21 -14.51 -9.03
C VAL A 56 -11.65 -14.00 -9.06
N GLY A 57 -11.86 -12.75 -8.64
CA GLY A 57 -13.16 -12.08 -8.68
C GLY A 57 -14.19 -12.60 -7.67
N LYS A 58 -13.77 -13.35 -6.68
CA LYS A 58 -14.60 -13.86 -5.58
C LYS A 58 -13.93 -13.56 -4.24
N VAL A 59 -14.74 -13.49 -3.19
CA VAL A 59 -14.22 -13.42 -1.81
C VAL A 59 -13.68 -14.80 -1.42
N ILE A 60 -12.49 -14.84 -0.85
CA ILE A 60 -11.90 -16.08 -0.32
C ILE A 60 -12.69 -16.51 0.92
N ASP A 61 -12.84 -17.83 1.10
CA ASP A 61 -13.49 -18.38 2.30
C ASP A 61 -12.76 -17.90 3.56
N VAL A 62 -13.50 -17.32 4.48
CA VAL A 62 -12.98 -16.74 5.73
C VAL A 62 -12.17 -17.75 6.56
N ASN A 63 -12.55 -19.03 6.52
CA ASN A 63 -11.80 -20.08 7.23
C ASN A 63 -10.43 -20.35 6.59
N VAL A 64 -10.31 -20.18 5.27
CA VAL A 64 -9.02 -20.26 4.58
C VAL A 64 -8.12 -19.10 4.98
N VAL A 65 -8.67 -17.87 5.00
CA VAL A 65 -7.95 -16.67 5.46
C VAL A 65 -7.49 -16.84 6.91
N LEU A 66 -8.39 -17.28 7.78
CA LEU A 66 -8.11 -17.55 9.20
C LEU A 66 -6.98 -18.58 9.38
N ARG A 67 -7.07 -19.72 8.72
CA ARG A 67 -6.04 -20.77 8.78
C ARG A 67 -4.66 -20.26 8.34
N ARG A 68 -4.61 -19.57 7.19
CA ARG A 68 -3.37 -19.01 6.67
C ARG A 68 -2.79 -17.95 7.62
N THR A 69 -3.63 -17.08 8.17
CA THR A 69 -3.22 -16.05 9.13
C THR A 69 -2.57 -16.65 10.37
N VAL A 70 -3.25 -17.61 11.01
CA VAL A 70 -2.75 -18.28 12.22
C VAL A 70 -1.43 -19.01 11.94
N GLU A 71 -1.34 -19.72 10.80
CA GLU A 71 -0.12 -20.42 10.39
C GLU A 71 1.07 -19.47 10.20
N LEU A 72 0.83 -18.30 9.59
CA LEU A 72 1.88 -17.31 9.36
C LEU A 72 2.35 -16.68 10.66
N ILE A 73 1.44 -16.26 11.55
CA ILE A 73 1.80 -15.68 12.87
C ILE A 73 2.55 -16.71 13.70
N GLU A 74 2.08 -17.96 13.77
CA GLU A 74 2.74 -19.04 14.49
C GLU A 74 4.18 -19.27 13.98
N TYR A 75 4.36 -19.27 12.67
CA TYR A 75 5.67 -19.42 12.07
C TYR A 75 6.60 -18.25 12.41
N VAL A 76 6.12 -17.02 12.24
CA VAL A 76 6.88 -15.79 12.52
C VAL A 76 7.32 -15.76 13.99
N GLU A 77 6.42 -16.06 14.93
CA GLU A 77 6.76 -16.08 16.36
C GLU A 77 7.80 -17.17 16.71
N LYS A 78 7.68 -18.36 16.13
CA LYS A 78 8.71 -19.41 16.29
C LYS A 78 10.09 -18.95 15.81
N GLU A 79 10.15 -18.33 14.63
CA GLU A 79 11.41 -17.84 14.06
C GLU A 79 11.97 -16.66 14.87
N ARG A 80 11.13 -15.74 15.31
CA ARG A 80 11.52 -14.61 16.16
C ARG A 80 12.15 -15.08 17.46
N ILE A 81 11.47 -15.99 18.18
CA ILE A 81 11.95 -16.55 19.44
C ILE A 81 13.25 -17.34 19.25
N ALA A 82 13.32 -18.19 18.23
CA ALA A 82 14.50 -19.00 17.93
C ALA A 82 15.75 -18.15 17.63
N ARG A 83 15.57 -16.93 17.10
CA ARG A 83 16.64 -15.97 16.81
C ARG A 83 16.90 -14.97 17.94
N GLY A 84 16.13 -15.01 19.02
CA GLY A 84 16.25 -14.06 20.12
C GLY A 84 15.94 -12.62 19.73
N LEU A 85 15.02 -12.43 18.74
CA LEU A 85 14.62 -11.11 18.26
C LEU A 85 13.54 -10.48 19.14
N PRO A 86 13.42 -9.13 19.17
CA PRO A 86 12.45 -8.43 19.98
C PRO A 86 11.01 -8.78 19.59
N GLU A 87 10.07 -8.49 20.48
CA GLU A 87 8.63 -8.56 20.17
C GLU A 87 8.26 -7.60 19.05
N ILE A 88 7.31 -8.02 18.21
CA ILE A 88 6.77 -7.25 17.10
C ILE A 88 5.25 -7.21 17.17
N SER A 89 4.66 -6.27 16.44
CA SER A 89 3.20 -6.17 16.30
C SER A 89 2.72 -6.78 14.99
N TYR A 90 1.44 -7.12 14.93
CA TYR A 90 0.79 -7.66 13.74
C TYR A 90 -0.39 -6.80 13.29
N GLU A 91 -0.50 -6.63 11.98
CA GLU A 91 -1.69 -6.20 11.27
C GLU A 91 -2.22 -7.37 10.46
N VAL A 92 -3.53 -7.52 10.33
CA VAL A 92 -4.13 -8.64 9.61
C VAL A 92 -5.11 -8.15 8.56
N GLY A 93 -4.96 -8.64 7.33
CA GLY A 93 -5.93 -8.49 6.24
C GLY A 93 -7.06 -9.53 6.33
N THR A 94 -8.29 -9.09 6.16
CA THR A 94 -9.48 -9.95 6.21
C THR A 94 -9.99 -10.37 4.83
N GLU A 95 -9.84 -9.48 3.85
CA GLU A 95 -10.28 -9.64 2.48
C GLU A 95 -9.51 -8.71 1.55
N GLU A 96 -9.54 -8.96 0.24
CA GLU A 96 -8.92 -8.07 -0.72
C GLU A 96 -9.71 -6.75 -0.82
N THR A 97 -9.04 -5.63 -0.62
CA THR A 97 -9.65 -4.29 -0.70
C THR A 97 -9.95 -3.93 -2.16
N ASN A 98 -11.22 -3.65 -2.47
CA ASN A 98 -11.70 -3.40 -3.83
C ASN A 98 -12.67 -2.20 -3.94
N GLY A 99 -12.75 -1.38 -2.90
CA GLY A 99 -13.68 -0.26 -2.81
C GLY A 99 -15.10 -0.64 -2.36
N GLY A 100 -15.29 -1.89 -1.94
CA GLY A 100 -16.52 -2.35 -1.30
C GLY A 100 -16.59 -1.97 0.19
N LEU A 101 -17.54 -2.57 0.88
CA LEU A 101 -17.71 -2.47 2.33
C LEU A 101 -17.55 -3.86 2.94
N THR A 102 -16.78 -3.96 4.02
CA THR A 102 -16.72 -5.19 4.80
C THR A 102 -18.05 -5.41 5.55
N SER A 103 -18.61 -6.62 5.49
CA SER A 103 -19.76 -6.97 6.32
C SER A 103 -19.37 -6.98 7.79
N VAL A 104 -20.12 -6.27 8.62
CA VAL A 104 -19.87 -6.16 10.06
C VAL A 104 -19.88 -7.52 10.73
N GLU A 105 -20.84 -8.38 10.34
CA GLU A 105 -20.98 -9.74 10.87
C GLU A 105 -19.78 -10.63 10.50
N SER A 106 -19.32 -10.56 9.24
CA SER A 106 -18.16 -11.32 8.78
C SER A 106 -16.87 -10.83 9.46
N TYR A 107 -16.75 -9.52 9.67
CA TYR A 107 -15.64 -8.90 10.38
C TYR A 107 -15.58 -9.35 11.83
N GLU A 108 -16.70 -9.30 12.53
CA GLU A 108 -16.79 -9.75 13.92
C GLU A 108 -16.48 -11.24 14.05
N PHE A 109 -17.05 -12.08 13.18
CA PHE A 109 -16.79 -13.50 13.16
C PHE A 109 -15.30 -13.80 12.95
N PHE A 110 -14.66 -13.13 11.98
CA PHE A 110 -13.24 -13.31 11.72
C PHE A 110 -12.38 -12.96 12.94
N ILE A 111 -12.62 -11.78 13.55
CA ILE A 111 -11.85 -11.34 14.72
C ILE A 111 -12.02 -12.33 15.89
N GLN A 112 -13.25 -12.74 16.16
CA GLN A 112 -13.55 -13.65 17.25
C GLN A 112 -12.84 -15.00 17.09
N GLU A 113 -12.91 -15.60 15.91
CA GLU A 113 -12.27 -16.88 15.65
C GLU A 113 -10.74 -16.75 15.59
N LEU A 114 -10.21 -15.63 15.04
CA LEU A 114 -8.77 -15.37 15.03
C LEU A 114 -8.21 -15.31 16.47
N ILE A 115 -8.79 -14.48 17.32
CA ILE A 115 -8.35 -14.35 18.72
C ILE A 115 -8.40 -15.70 19.43
N LYS A 116 -9.49 -16.43 19.30
CA LYS A 116 -9.65 -17.76 19.88
C LYS A 116 -8.56 -18.76 19.43
N GLU A 117 -8.20 -18.76 18.15
CA GLU A 117 -7.16 -19.66 17.65
C GLU A 117 -5.74 -19.20 18.09
N LEU A 118 -5.50 -17.88 18.16
CA LEU A 118 -4.25 -17.34 18.70
C LEU A 118 -4.09 -17.65 20.19
N ASP A 119 -5.14 -17.49 21.00
CA ASP A 119 -5.13 -17.85 22.43
C ASP A 119 -4.81 -19.31 22.68
N LYS A 120 -5.41 -20.23 21.92
CA LYS A 120 -5.13 -21.67 22.01
C LYS A 120 -3.65 -22.01 21.81
N LYS A 121 -2.96 -21.19 21.03
CA LYS A 121 -1.55 -21.38 20.69
C LYS A 121 -0.61 -20.47 21.51
N ASN A 122 -1.15 -19.65 22.39
CA ASN A 122 -0.42 -18.64 23.17
C ASN A 122 0.39 -17.71 22.22
N LEU A 123 -0.26 -17.22 21.16
CA LEU A 123 0.29 -16.29 20.18
C LEU A 123 -0.23 -14.86 20.44
N PRO A 124 0.54 -13.82 20.07
CA PRO A 124 0.11 -12.44 20.25
C PRO A 124 -1.10 -12.10 19.37
N HIS A 125 -1.97 -11.23 19.89
CA HIS A 125 -3.07 -10.67 19.13
C HIS A 125 -2.57 -9.57 18.18
N PRO A 126 -3.21 -9.36 17.03
CA PRO A 126 -2.89 -8.24 16.15
C PRO A 126 -3.26 -6.91 16.81
N CYS A 127 -2.48 -5.86 16.55
CA CYS A 127 -2.84 -4.50 16.96
C CYS A 127 -3.85 -3.86 16.00
N PHE A 128 -3.84 -4.26 14.72
CA PHE A 128 -4.76 -3.77 13.70
C PHE A 128 -5.38 -4.91 12.90
N ILE A 129 -6.66 -4.73 12.54
CA ILE A 129 -7.34 -5.56 11.54
C ILE A 129 -7.93 -4.65 10.47
N VAL A 130 -7.66 -4.99 9.21
CA VAL A 130 -8.11 -4.22 8.06
C VAL A 130 -9.60 -4.42 7.84
N GLY A 131 -10.33 -3.34 7.60
CA GLY A 131 -11.72 -3.36 7.15
C GLY A 131 -11.94 -2.42 5.97
N GLN A 132 -12.80 -2.81 5.03
CA GLN A 132 -13.14 -1.96 3.89
C GLN A 132 -14.22 -0.95 4.29
N THR A 133 -13.90 0.33 4.14
CA THR A 133 -14.72 1.50 4.47
C THR A 133 -15.34 2.17 3.25
N GLY A 134 -15.15 1.57 2.06
CA GLY A 134 -15.61 2.10 0.78
C GLY A 134 -14.56 2.89 0.01
N THR A 135 -13.38 3.11 0.57
CA THR A 135 -12.28 3.83 -0.09
C THR A 135 -11.65 3.02 -1.22
N LEU A 136 -11.27 3.68 -2.31
CA LEU A 136 -10.56 3.08 -3.44
C LEU A 136 -9.69 4.12 -4.13
N THR A 137 -8.37 3.93 -4.05
CA THR A 137 -7.39 4.77 -4.73
C THR A 137 -7.22 4.34 -6.18
N ARG A 138 -7.33 5.28 -7.12
CA ARG A 138 -7.05 5.07 -8.53
C ARG A 138 -6.31 6.26 -9.12
N LEU A 139 -5.15 6.01 -9.71
CA LEU A 139 -4.25 7.06 -10.19
C LEU A 139 -3.94 8.08 -9.07
N THR A 140 -4.47 9.29 -9.18
CA THR A 140 -4.27 10.40 -8.24
C THR A 140 -5.57 10.86 -7.57
N GLU A 141 -6.53 9.95 -7.41
CA GLU A 141 -7.85 10.24 -6.84
C GLU A 141 -8.33 9.09 -5.94
N ASN A 142 -9.16 9.42 -4.96
CA ASN A 142 -9.97 8.43 -4.27
C ASN A 142 -11.34 8.38 -4.98
N ILE A 143 -11.57 7.30 -5.73
CA ILE A 143 -12.81 7.09 -6.50
C ILE A 143 -13.84 6.25 -5.73
N GLY A 144 -13.49 5.84 -4.51
CA GLY A 144 -14.38 5.11 -3.63
C GLY A 144 -15.47 5.99 -3.01
N HIS A 145 -16.34 5.34 -2.27
CA HIS A 145 -17.43 6.01 -1.55
C HIS A 145 -17.31 5.66 -0.06
N PHE A 146 -16.53 6.46 0.67
CA PHE A 146 -16.38 6.30 2.10
C PHE A 146 -17.73 6.26 2.81
N ASP A 147 -17.97 5.22 3.60
CA ASP A 147 -19.19 5.04 4.39
C ASP A 147 -18.91 5.18 5.88
N ALA A 148 -19.27 6.33 6.44
CA ALA A 148 -19.03 6.65 7.84
C ALA A 148 -19.80 5.74 8.81
N LYS A 149 -20.99 5.25 8.40
CA LYS A 149 -21.80 4.37 9.26
C LYS A 149 -21.13 3.01 9.39
N THR A 150 -20.81 2.37 8.28
CA THR A 150 -20.10 1.08 8.27
C THR A 150 -18.77 1.20 8.97
N SER A 151 -18.00 2.27 8.73
CA SER A 151 -16.71 2.51 9.39
C SER A 151 -16.85 2.53 10.91
N ARG A 152 -17.87 3.23 11.44
CA ARG A 152 -18.13 3.27 12.88
C ARG A 152 -18.55 1.92 13.44
N GLU A 153 -19.36 1.15 12.71
CA GLU A 153 -19.80 -0.18 13.13
C GLU A 153 -18.61 -1.15 13.16
N LEU A 154 -17.73 -1.14 12.16
CA LEU A 154 -16.50 -1.94 12.14
C LEU A 154 -15.55 -1.52 13.28
N ALA A 155 -15.39 -0.21 13.52
CA ALA A 155 -14.56 0.31 14.62
C ALA A 155 -15.08 -0.15 16.00
N ALA A 156 -16.40 -0.14 16.20
CA ALA A 156 -17.00 -0.63 17.45
C ALA A 156 -16.75 -2.13 17.67
N VAL A 157 -16.77 -2.93 16.59
CA VAL A 157 -16.39 -4.35 16.67
C VAL A 157 -14.91 -4.47 17.02
N ALA A 158 -14.02 -3.75 16.34
CA ALA A 158 -12.58 -3.79 16.62
C ALA A 158 -12.29 -3.43 18.10
N GLU A 159 -12.89 -2.34 18.60
CA GLU A 159 -12.77 -1.89 20.00
C GLU A 159 -13.22 -2.96 20.99
N LYS A 160 -14.34 -3.65 20.72
CA LYS A 160 -14.86 -4.75 21.56
C LYS A 160 -13.82 -5.85 21.80
N TYR A 161 -12.99 -6.13 20.80
CA TYR A 161 -11.94 -7.15 20.85
C TYR A 161 -10.53 -6.58 21.10
N GLN A 162 -10.44 -5.30 21.48
CA GLN A 162 -9.18 -4.60 21.81
C GLN A 162 -8.17 -4.60 20.64
N VAL A 163 -8.66 -4.53 19.41
CA VAL A 163 -7.86 -4.33 18.21
C VAL A 163 -8.24 -3.00 17.54
N GLY A 164 -7.35 -2.44 16.73
CA GLY A 164 -7.65 -1.23 15.98
C GLY A 164 -8.26 -1.56 14.60
N LEU A 165 -9.26 -0.77 14.17
CA LEU A 165 -9.67 -0.76 12.77
C LEU A 165 -8.64 -0.02 11.94
N LYS A 166 -8.08 -0.66 10.91
CA LYS A 166 -7.23 -0.02 9.93
C LYS A 166 -7.93 0.07 8.56
N GLU A 167 -7.95 1.27 8.02
CA GLU A 167 -8.44 1.55 6.68
C GLU A 167 -7.30 1.40 5.65
N HIS A 168 -7.57 0.79 4.51
CA HIS A 168 -6.70 0.81 3.35
C HIS A 168 -7.24 1.78 2.27
N ASN A 169 -6.40 2.12 1.27
CA ASN A 169 -6.74 3.10 0.23
C ASN A 169 -7.12 4.49 0.79
N GLY A 170 -6.42 4.94 1.82
CA GLY A 170 -6.65 6.25 2.44
C GLY A 170 -6.11 7.44 1.65
N ASP A 171 -5.45 7.18 0.49
CA ASP A 171 -4.91 8.21 -0.37
C ASP A 171 -6.00 9.09 -0.98
N TYR A 172 -5.72 10.38 -1.12
CA TYR A 172 -6.54 11.39 -1.80
C TYR A 172 -7.98 11.51 -1.25
N GLN A 173 -8.18 11.20 0.02
CA GLN A 173 -9.45 11.44 0.67
C GLN A 173 -9.68 12.93 0.95
N ASP A 174 -10.96 13.32 1.01
CA ASP A 174 -11.36 14.66 1.42
C ASP A 174 -10.92 14.96 2.86
N GLU A 175 -10.45 16.19 3.13
CA GLU A 175 -9.98 16.62 4.45
C GLU A 175 -11.06 16.44 5.54
N GLY A 176 -12.34 16.64 5.18
CA GLY A 176 -13.45 16.44 6.13
C GLY A 176 -13.58 14.97 6.55
N ILE A 177 -13.36 14.03 5.63
CA ILE A 177 -13.34 12.60 5.94
C ILE A 177 -12.16 12.28 6.84
N LEU A 178 -10.95 12.74 6.52
CA LEU A 178 -9.75 12.52 7.32
C LEU A 178 -9.91 13.05 8.76
N LEU A 179 -10.50 14.25 8.91
CA LEU A 179 -10.78 14.84 10.23
C LEU A 179 -11.83 14.05 11.02
N ALA A 180 -12.72 13.33 10.35
CA ALA A 180 -13.74 12.50 11.00
C ALA A 180 -13.21 11.13 11.48
N HIS A 181 -12.11 10.61 10.93
CA HIS A 181 -11.58 9.28 11.24
C HIS A 181 -11.44 9.01 12.75
N PRO A 182 -10.81 9.88 13.57
CA PRO A 182 -10.70 9.62 15.00
C PRO A 182 -12.06 9.55 15.70
N ALA A 183 -13.02 10.38 15.30
CA ALA A 183 -14.36 10.38 15.87
C ALA A 183 -15.19 9.14 15.47
N LEU A 184 -14.86 8.53 14.34
CA LEU A 184 -15.45 7.28 13.87
C LEU A 184 -14.79 6.04 14.46
N GLY A 185 -13.63 6.21 15.14
CA GLY A 185 -12.88 5.11 15.74
C GLY A 185 -11.93 4.40 14.76
N ILE A 186 -11.65 4.98 13.59
CA ILE A 186 -10.60 4.50 12.70
C ILE A 186 -9.26 4.87 13.34
N THR A 187 -8.45 3.86 13.63
CA THR A 187 -7.22 4.02 14.42
C THR A 187 -5.96 4.10 13.57
N ALA A 188 -6.01 3.61 12.35
CA ALA A 188 -4.90 3.64 11.40
C ALA A 188 -5.41 3.66 9.96
N MET A 189 -4.55 4.11 9.06
CA MET A 189 -4.87 4.22 7.64
C MET A 189 -3.59 4.04 6.82
N ASN A 190 -3.70 3.36 5.66
CA ASN A 190 -2.61 3.29 4.69
C ASN A 190 -2.71 4.46 3.72
N VAL A 191 -1.60 5.20 3.56
CA VAL A 191 -1.39 6.21 2.54
C VAL A 191 -0.04 5.93 1.88
N ALA A 192 0.01 5.79 0.57
CA ALA A 192 1.24 5.46 -0.14
C ALA A 192 1.46 6.31 -1.40
N PRO A 193 0.69 6.14 -2.51
CA PRO A 193 0.95 6.88 -3.75
C PRO A 193 0.78 8.40 -3.60
N GLU A 194 -0.08 8.88 -2.71
CA GLU A 194 -0.31 10.30 -2.49
C GLU A 194 0.96 11.03 -2.04
N TYR A 195 1.74 10.47 -1.12
CA TYR A 195 3.01 11.06 -0.70
C TYR A 195 3.96 11.25 -1.87
N GLY A 196 4.12 10.22 -2.70
CA GLY A 196 4.97 10.31 -3.89
C GLY A 196 4.47 11.31 -4.93
N THR A 197 3.16 11.40 -5.12
CA THR A 197 2.53 12.38 -6.02
C THR A 197 2.72 13.80 -5.49
N VAL A 198 2.50 14.04 -4.19
CA VAL A 198 2.69 15.36 -3.57
C VAL A 198 4.14 15.81 -3.67
N GLU A 199 5.11 14.91 -3.41
CA GLU A 199 6.53 15.21 -3.57
C GLU A 199 6.87 15.53 -5.02
N THR A 200 6.40 14.74 -5.98
CA THR A 200 6.59 15.01 -7.41
C THR A 200 6.05 16.39 -7.81
N ARG A 201 4.83 16.71 -7.39
CA ARG A 201 4.18 18.00 -7.68
C ARG A 201 4.90 19.16 -7.00
N ALA A 202 5.52 18.95 -5.82
CA ALA A 202 6.34 19.98 -5.17
C ALA A 202 7.56 20.33 -6.02
N TYR A 203 8.27 19.36 -6.57
CA TYR A 203 9.38 19.61 -7.51
C TYR A 203 8.89 20.32 -8.76
N LEU A 204 7.76 19.91 -9.35
CA LEU A 204 7.20 20.59 -10.53
C LEU A 204 6.88 22.05 -10.25
N LYS A 205 6.37 22.39 -9.06
CA LYS A 205 6.16 23.79 -8.65
C LYS A 205 7.45 24.58 -8.47
N LEU A 206 8.50 23.96 -7.93
CA LEU A 206 9.82 24.60 -7.83
C LEU A 206 10.40 24.89 -9.20
N ILE A 207 10.24 23.98 -10.17
CA ILE A 207 10.63 24.20 -11.56
C ILE A 207 9.87 25.38 -12.19
N GLU A 208 8.58 25.54 -11.91
CA GLU A 208 7.79 26.69 -12.37
C GLU A 208 8.36 28.02 -11.81
N LEU A 209 8.76 28.03 -10.54
CA LEU A 209 9.43 29.19 -9.94
C LEU A 209 10.80 29.46 -10.57
N GLU A 210 11.60 28.40 -10.79
CA GLU A 210 12.89 28.51 -11.49
C GLU A 210 12.71 29.13 -12.89
N GLU A 211 11.70 28.72 -13.65
CA GLU A 211 11.37 29.30 -14.96
C GLU A 211 11.05 30.78 -14.88
N ILE A 212 10.31 31.20 -13.85
CA ILE A 212 10.01 32.64 -13.63
C ILE A 212 11.28 33.40 -13.32
N LEU A 213 12.10 32.93 -12.37
CA LEU A 213 13.35 33.58 -11.98
C LEU A 213 14.32 33.68 -13.15
N PHE A 214 14.39 32.66 -13.99
CA PHE A 214 15.22 32.68 -15.20
C PHE A 214 14.73 33.71 -16.22
N LYS A 215 13.42 33.78 -16.48
CA LYS A 215 12.82 34.77 -17.39
C LYS A 215 13.02 36.20 -16.94
N GLU A 216 12.98 36.45 -15.62
CA GLU A 216 13.24 37.74 -15.02
C GLU A 216 14.75 38.09 -14.92
N GLY A 217 15.63 37.18 -15.34
CA GLY A 217 17.10 37.38 -15.29
C GLY A 217 17.69 37.35 -13.87
N LEU A 218 16.95 36.84 -12.90
CA LEU A 218 17.40 36.74 -11.50
C LEU A 218 18.34 35.54 -11.28
N ILE A 219 18.27 34.54 -12.15
CA ILE A 219 19.22 33.43 -12.21
C ILE A 219 19.75 33.30 -13.65
N SER A 220 20.98 32.83 -13.79
CA SER A 220 21.65 32.72 -15.10
C SER A 220 21.56 31.34 -15.76
N LYS A 221 21.12 30.33 -15.00
CA LYS A 221 20.93 28.93 -15.45
C LYS A 221 19.70 28.37 -14.80
N LYS A 222 19.15 27.36 -15.43
CA LYS A 222 18.07 26.54 -14.90
C LYS A 222 18.37 25.05 -15.05
N SER A 223 17.75 24.25 -14.23
CA SER A 223 17.82 22.80 -14.30
C SER A 223 17.08 22.24 -15.53
N ASP A 224 17.36 21.01 -15.90
CA ASP A 224 16.55 20.23 -16.84
C ASP A 224 15.65 19.21 -16.12
N LEU A 225 15.36 19.48 -14.85
CA LEU A 225 14.69 18.53 -13.97
C LEU A 225 13.34 18.08 -14.50
N LYS A 226 12.54 18.97 -15.09
CA LYS A 226 11.23 18.62 -15.67
C LYS A 226 11.34 17.54 -16.73
N ASN A 227 12.23 17.72 -17.69
CA ASN A 227 12.40 16.75 -18.77
C ASN A 227 13.05 15.46 -18.25
N CYS A 228 13.96 15.58 -17.29
CA CYS A 228 14.62 14.45 -16.67
C CYS A 228 13.60 13.56 -15.92
N ILE A 229 12.77 14.12 -15.03
CA ILE A 229 11.72 13.38 -14.31
C ILE A 229 10.75 12.73 -15.31
N ARG A 230 10.27 13.46 -16.31
CA ARG A 230 9.34 12.94 -17.33
C ARG A 230 9.91 11.73 -18.06
N ARG A 231 11.15 11.83 -18.54
CA ARG A 231 11.83 10.75 -19.26
C ARG A 231 12.03 9.52 -18.36
N GLU A 232 12.59 9.73 -17.17
CA GLU A 232 12.86 8.64 -16.24
C GLU A 232 11.57 7.99 -15.73
N SER A 233 10.48 8.77 -15.57
CA SER A 233 9.15 8.25 -15.25
C SER A 233 8.65 7.30 -16.31
N VAL A 234 8.72 7.69 -17.59
CA VAL A 234 8.33 6.82 -18.71
C VAL A 234 9.19 5.56 -18.74
N MET A 235 10.53 5.71 -18.61
CA MET A 235 11.47 4.59 -18.64
C MET A 235 11.34 3.64 -17.46
N SER A 236 10.84 4.12 -16.32
CA SER A 236 10.60 3.29 -15.13
C SER A 236 9.59 2.16 -15.35
N ARG A 237 8.69 2.34 -16.29
CA ARG A 237 7.55 1.45 -16.60
C ARG A 237 6.66 1.11 -15.39
N ARG A 238 6.80 1.86 -14.27
CA ARG A 238 6.00 1.65 -13.06
C ARG A 238 4.53 2.02 -13.25
N TRP A 239 4.25 2.91 -14.21
CA TRP A 239 2.94 3.41 -14.57
C TRP A 239 2.07 2.40 -15.36
N GLU A 240 2.65 1.40 -16.02
CA GLU A 240 1.95 0.50 -16.96
C GLU A 240 0.73 -0.19 -16.35
N LYS A 241 0.84 -0.66 -15.12
CA LYS A 241 -0.25 -1.36 -14.44
C LYS A 241 -1.49 -0.47 -14.14
N TRP A 242 -1.35 0.84 -14.29
CA TRP A 242 -2.39 1.82 -14.00
C TRP A 242 -2.99 2.45 -15.27
N MET A 243 -2.39 2.21 -16.43
CA MET A 243 -2.79 2.78 -17.70
C MET A 243 -3.44 1.73 -18.60
N THR A 244 -4.10 2.19 -19.65
CA THR A 244 -4.73 1.31 -20.65
C THR A 244 -3.70 0.63 -21.54
N ASP A 245 -4.03 -0.54 -22.12
CA ASP A 245 -3.17 -1.26 -23.04
C ASP A 245 -2.75 -0.41 -24.25
N ASP A 246 -3.62 0.49 -24.72
CA ASP A 246 -3.33 1.43 -25.79
C ASP A 246 -2.19 2.38 -25.40
N THR A 247 -2.22 2.93 -24.18
CA THR A 247 -1.13 3.77 -23.67
C THR A 247 0.16 2.97 -23.48
N VAL A 248 0.07 1.75 -22.97
CA VAL A 248 1.23 0.86 -22.73
C VAL A 248 1.93 0.48 -24.03
N SER A 249 1.19 0.43 -25.15
CA SER A 249 1.72 0.07 -26.46
C SER A 249 2.49 1.21 -27.17
N LYS A 250 2.35 2.47 -26.69
CA LYS A 250 3.04 3.64 -27.28
C LYS A 250 4.55 3.57 -27.03
N THR A 251 5.30 4.14 -27.96
CA THR A 251 6.75 4.33 -27.82
C THR A 251 7.08 5.42 -26.79
N THR A 252 8.31 5.40 -26.28
CA THR A 252 8.78 6.44 -25.34
C THR A 252 8.64 7.84 -25.94
N GLU A 253 8.95 8.01 -27.23
CA GLU A 253 8.86 9.27 -27.94
C GLU A 253 7.41 9.77 -28.03
N GLU A 254 6.47 8.90 -28.37
CA GLU A 254 5.04 9.23 -28.43
C GLU A 254 4.50 9.64 -27.05
N LEU A 255 4.89 8.92 -25.99
CA LEU A 255 4.50 9.25 -24.63
C LEU A 255 5.05 10.61 -24.16
N LEU A 256 6.31 10.92 -24.49
CA LEU A 256 6.95 12.20 -24.12
C LEU A 256 6.39 13.41 -24.90
N GLN A 257 5.78 13.18 -26.06
CA GLN A 257 5.14 14.24 -26.88
C GLN A 257 3.68 14.49 -26.52
N ASP A 258 3.04 13.57 -25.81
CA ASP A 258 1.65 13.67 -25.39
C ASP A 258 1.58 14.31 -23.97
N GLU A 259 1.33 15.62 -23.92
CA GLU A 259 1.34 16.40 -22.67
C GLU A 259 0.34 15.89 -21.64
N GLU A 260 -0.79 15.35 -22.05
CA GLU A 260 -1.81 14.80 -21.13
C GLU A 260 -1.30 13.49 -20.51
N ILE A 261 -0.86 12.56 -21.34
CA ILE A 261 -0.36 11.26 -20.89
C ILE A 261 0.91 11.42 -20.02
N ILE A 262 1.88 12.24 -20.48
CA ILE A 262 3.13 12.40 -19.74
C ILE A 262 2.92 13.08 -18.39
N THR A 263 1.92 13.95 -18.25
CA THR A 263 1.58 14.56 -16.97
C THR A 263 1.06 13.49 -15.99
N VAL A 264 0.13 12.64 -16.41
CA VAL A 264 -0.38 11.55 -15.59
C VAL A 264 0.74 10.57 -15.22
N ILE A 265 1.56 10.14 -16.20
CA ILE A 265 2.70 9.24 -15.94
C ILE A 265 3.67 9.84 -14.93
N THR A 266 3.96 11.14 -15.04
CA THR A 266 4.87 11.84 -14.13
C THR A 266 4.28 11.91 -12.72
N ASP A 267 3.01 12.23 -12.58
CA ASP A 267 2.33 12.30 -11.28
C ASP A 267 2.36 10.96 -10.53
N ILE A 268 2.05 9.87 -11.22
CA ILE A 268 1.94 8.54 -10.58
C ILE A 268 3.28 7.80 -10.44
N SER A 269 4.33 8.23 -11.15
CA SER A 269 5.60 7.48 -11.16
C SER A 269 6.86 8.33 -10.99
N GLY A 270 6.75 9.66 -10.89
CA GLY A 270 7.89 10.57 -10.71
C GLY A 270 8.73 10.23 -9.48
N HIS A 271 8.09 10.00 -8.35
CA HIS A 271 8.77 9.67 -7.09
C HIS A 271 9.63 8.39 -7.15
N TYR A 272 9.32 7.44 -8.03
CA TYR A 272 10.18 6.26 -8.22
C TYR A 272 11.53 6.59 -8.87
N THR A 273 11.67 7.79 -9.42
CA THR A 273 12.88 8.22 -10.16
C THR A 273 13.85 9.04 -9.32
N PHE A 274 13.47 9.53 -8.14
CA PHE A 274 14.29 10.42 -7.31
C PHE A 274 15.61 9.81 -6.83
N ASN A 275 15.74 8.49 -6.88
CA ASN A 275 17.00 7.79 -6.63
C ASN A 275 17.87 7.58 -7.90
N ASN A 276 17.35 7.97 -9.09
CA ASN A 276 18.13 7.94 -10.32
C ASN A 276 19.19 9.04 -10.32
N GLU A 277 20.43 8.72 -10.68
CA GLU A 277 21.56 9.66 -10.62
C GLU A 277 21.37 10.89 -11.51
N ASN A 278 20.71 10.75 -12.67
CA ASN A 278 20.41 11.90 -13.53
C ASN A 278 19.41 12.85 -12.85
N VAL A 279 18.36 12.28 -12.21
CA VAL A 279 17.35 13.08 -11.50
C VAL A 279 17.95 13.76 -10.28
N LYS A 280 18.76 13.06 -9.46
CA LYS A 280 19.47 13.66 -8.31
C LYS A 280 20.31 14.84 -8.71
N LYS A 281 21.08 14.72 -9.78
CA LYS A 281 21.93 15.79 -10.29
C LYS A 281 21.10 17.03 -10.68
N GLU A 282 19.96 16.84 -11.30
CA GLU A 282 19.09 17.95 -11.70
C GLU A 282 18.32 18.53 -10.48
N ILE A 283 18.02 17.73 -9.44
CA ILE A 283 17.49 18.24 -8.17
C ILE A 283 18.53 19.12 -7.46
N GLU A 284 19.81 18.73 -7.47
CA GLU A 284 20.89 19.53 -6.89
C GLU A 284 21.15 20.84 -7.67
N ALA A 285 20.77 20.85 -8.95
CA ALA A 285 20.91 22.03 -9.81
C ALA A 285 19.74 23.01 -9.71
N LEU A 286 18.56 22.55 -9.27
CA LEU A 286 17.37 23.33 -9.02
C LEU A 286 17.56 24.25 -7.80
#